data_acd44a774b21669a418d59990aa48a17
#
_entry.id   acd44a774b21669a418d59990aa48a17
#
_cell.length_a   1.000
_cell.length_b   1.000
_cell.length_c   1.000
_cell.angle_alpha   90.00
_cell.angle_beta   90.00
_cell.angle_gamma   90.00
#
_symmetry.space_group_name_H-M   'P 1'
#
loop_
_entity.id
_entity.type
_entity.pdbx_description
1 polymer ?
#
loop_
_entity_poly.entity_id
_entity_poly.type
_entity_poly.pdbx_seq_one_letter_code
_entity_poly.pdbx_strand_id
1 'polypeptide(L)'
;MPATSFVVERGFGASRIAEIEKVENPNLEAVQRIEKWLEASIRAHQTIGVETVLSTDKYRRLVVEAKKLNFEIRLIYIILNSAELNIERVRMRVATGGHAVPEEKIRSRYKRSLEQLPWFLNEADRPQD
;
A
#
# COMPACT_ATOMS: atom_id res chain seq x y z
N MET A 1 2.21 0.64 -26.85
CA MET A 1 2.50 -0.01 -25.61
C MET A 1 2.63 0.97 -24.46
N PRO A 2 1.62 1.36 -23.86
CA PRO A 2 1.79 2.23 -22.73
C PRO A 2 2.32 1.44 -21.55
N ALA A 3 3.34 1.95 -20.95
CA ALA A 3 3.82 1.43 -19.69
C ALA A 3 2.99 2.05 -18.57
N THR A 4 1.77 1.60 -18.44
CA THR A 4 0.96 2.02 -17.31
C THR A 4 1.06 0.95 -16.24
N SER A 5 1.47 1.34 -15.08
CA SER A 5 1.68 0.44 -13.95
C SER A 5 0.96 0.93 -12.72
N PHE A 6 0.39 0.00 -12.00
CA PHE A 6 -0.09 0.22 -10.66
C PHE A 6 0.86 -0.53 -9.73
N VAL A 7 1.57 0.19 -8.90
CA VAL A 7 2.56 -0.39 -7.99
C VAL A 7 2.02 -0.31 -6.59
N VAL A 8 1.94 -1.45 -5.93
CA VAL A 8 1.57 -1.53 -4.52
C VAL A 8 2.81 -1.94 -3.74
N GLU A 9 3.25 -1.09 -2.87
CA GLU A 9 4.40 -1.35 -2.04
C GLU A 9 4.00 -1.42 -0.57
N ARG A 10 4.58 -2.37 0.14
CA ARG A 10 4.55 -2.37 1.58
C ARG A 10 5.98 -2.27 2.10
N GLY A 11 6.30 -1.18 2.75
CA GLY A 11 7.64 -1.01 3.29
C GLY A 11 7.97 0.43 3.60
N PHE A 12 9.23 0.72 3.65
CA PHE A 12 9.73 2.02 4.02
C PHE A 12 10.02 2.84 2.80
N GLY A 13 9.54 4.01 2.79
CA GLY A 13 9.95 4.93 1.78
C GLY A 13 9.53 6.33 2.18
N ALA A 14 10.41 7.27 1.99
CA ALA A 14 10.07 8.69 2.03
C ALA A 14 9.42 9.08 0.70
N SER A 15 8.67 8.19 0.08
CA SER A 15 8.00 8.50 -1.17
C SER A 15 6.81 9.42 -0.91
N ARG A 16 6.46 10.18 -1.91
CA ARG A 16 5.29 11.05 -1.90
C ARG A 16 4.01 10.29 -1.55
N ILE A 17 3.99 9.01 -1.82
CA ILE A 17 2.86 8.13 -1.57
C ILE A 17 2.80 7.70 -0.11
N ALA A 18 3.94 7.53 0.55
CA ALA A 18 3.98 7.31 1.98
C ALA A 18 3.37 8.48 2.76
N GLU A 19 3.50 9.69 2.26
CA GLU A 19 2.84 10.85 2.83
C GLU A 19 1.32 10.75 2.70
N ILE A 20 0.84 10.23 1.59
CA ILE A 20 -0.59 9.99 1.38
C ILE A 20 -1.11 8.97 2.40
N GLU A 21 -0.39 7.89 2.63
CA GLU A 21 -0.75 6.90 3.65
C GLU A 21 -0.76 7.49 5.07
N LYS A 22 0.13 8.41 5.37
CA LYS A 22 0.15 9.09 6.68
C LYS A 22 -1.07 9.96 6.91
N VAL A 23 -1.68 10.44 5.84
CA VAL A 23 -2.90 11.28 5.91
C VAL A 23 -4.14 10.45 6.16
N GLU A 24 -4.06 9.11 6.04
CA GLU A 24 -5.20 8.22 6.29
C GLU A 24 -5.77 8.35 7.68
N ASN A 25 -5.06 8.95 8.57
CA ASN A 25 -5.39 8.73 9.96
C ASN A 25 -6.36 9.74 10.39
N PRO A 26 -7.01 10.57 10.19
CA PRO A 26 -8.20 11.04 10.86
C PRO A 26 -9.22 11.72 10.00
N ASN A 27 -9.03 11.80 8.73
CA ASN A 27 -9.96 12.59 7.96
C ASN A 27 -10.50 11.76 6.78
N LEU A 28 -11.72 11.28 6.95
CA LEU A 28 -12.43 10.52 5.92
C LEU A 28 -12.46 11.26 4.58
N GLU A 29 -12.55 12.59 4.60
CA GLU A 29 -12.53 13.39 3.39
C GLU A 29 -11.18 13.29 2.66
N ALA A 30 -10.07 13.31 3.40
CA ALA A 30 -8.75 13.17 2.81
C ALA A 30 -8.57 11.78 2.16
N VAL A 31 -9.03 10.72 2.83
CA VAL A 31 -9.01 9.37 2.28
C VAL A 31 -9.83 9.30 1.00
N GLN A 32 -11.02 9.87 0.98
CA GLN A 32 -11.87 9.89 -0.20
C GLN A 32 -11.25 10.66 -1.37
N ARG A 33 -10.56 11.75 -1.10
CA ARG A 33 -9.84 12.52 -2.12
C ARG A 33 -8.70 11.70 -2.75
N ILE A 34 -7.97 10.97 -1.92
CA ILE A 34 -6.89 10.10 -2.38
C ILE A 34 -7.44 8.99 -3.29
N GLU A 35 -8.53 8.35 -2.87
CA GLU A 35 -9.18 7.32 -3.68
C GLU A 35 -9.67 7.86 -5.03
N LYS A 36 -10.29 9.03 -5.03
CA LYS A 36 -10.73 9.69 -6.28
C LYS A 36 -9.56 10.02 -7.18
N TRP A 37 -8.47 10.50 -6.61
CA TRP A 37 -7.26 10.80 -7.37
C TRP A 37 -6.67 9.53 -7.99
N LEU A 38 -6.62 8.44 -7.24
CA LEU A 38 -6.14 7.16 -7.75
C LEU A 38 -7.03 6.66 -8.89
N GLU A 39 -8.34 6.72 -8.73
CA GLU A 39 -9.28 6.32 -9.77
C GLU A 39 -9.12 7.16 -11.04
N ALA A 40 -9.01 8.47 -10.89
CA ALA A 40 -8.82 9.38 -12.02
C ALA A 40 -7.50 9.11 -12.74
N SER A 41 -6.44 8.83 -11.99
CA SER A 41 -5.12 8.50 -12.54
C SER A 41 -5.16 7.20 -13.34
N ILE A 42 -5.85 6.19 -12.84
CA ILE A 42 -6.03 4.92 -13.56
C ILE A 42 -6.80 5.14 -14.86
N ARG A 43 -7.89 5.89 -14.82
CA ARG A 43 -8.67 6.22 -16.03
C ARG A 43 -7.87 7.01 -17.05
N ALA A 44 -6.95 7.85 -16.57
CA ALA A 44 -6.07 8.61 -17.46
C ALA A 44 -4.83 7.82 -17.92
N HIS A 45 -4.76 6.54 -17.62
CA HIS A 45 -3.63 5.66 -17.95
C HIS A 45 -2.29 6.16 -17.44
N GLN A 46 -2.29 6.78 -16.29
CA GLN A 46 -1.05 7.24 -15.63
C GLN A 46 -0.49 6.14 -14.75
N THR A 47 0.82 5.97 -14.79
CA THR A 47 1.52 5.09 -13.87
C THR A 47 1.42 5.65 -12.47
N ILE A 48 0.94 4.85 -11.53
CA ILE A 48 0.85 5.24 -10.13
C ILE A 48 1.50 4.20 -9.23
N GLY A 49 1.99 4.67 -8.11
CA GLY A 49 2.51 3.81 -7.06
C GLY A 49 1.80 4.12 -5.75
N VAL A 50 1.43 3.09 -5.04
CA VAL A 50 0.77 3.20 -3.75
C VAL A 50 1.60 2.46 -2.71
N GLU A 51 1.99 3.16 -1.67
CA GLU A 51 2.66 2.55 -0.53
C GLU A 51 1.63 2.37 0.58
N THR A 52 1.44 1.15 1.03
CA THR A 52 0.39 0.82 1.98
C THR A 52 0.83 -0.29 2.92
N VAL A 53 0.22 -0.33 4.09
CA VAL A 53 0.36 -1.44 5.03
C VAL A 53 -0.32 -2.71 4.49
N LEU A 54 -1.22 -2.56 3.55
CA LEU A 54 -1.97 -3.65 2.92
C LEU A 54 -2.77 -4.50 3.93
N SER A 55 -3.33 -3.87 4.93
CA SER A 55 -4.07 -4.56 6.00
C SER A 55 -5.58 -4.63 5.77
N THR A 56 -6.06 -4.08 4.66
CA THR A 56 -7.47 -4.10 4.27
C THR A 56 -7.62 -4.45 2.80
N ASP A 57 -8.84 -4.65 2.36
CA ASP A 57 -9.15 -4.97 0.98
C ASP A 57 -9.44 -3.74 0.11
N LYS A 58 -9.26 -2.53 0.64
CA LYS A 58 -9.68 -1.30 -0.05
C LYS A 58 -9.05 -1.08 -1.42
N TYR A 59 -7.84 -1.60 -1.65
CA TYR A 59 -7.17 -1.44 -2.94
C TYR A 59 -7.50 -2.54 -3.95
N ARG A 60 -8.23 -3.57 -3.55
CA ARG A 60 -8.61 -4.65 -4.49
C ARG A 60 -9.41 -4.12 -5.67
N ARG A 61 -10.36 -3.25 -5.40
CA ARG A 61 -11.18 -2.64 -6.45
C ARG A 61 -10.35 -1.87 -7.46
N LEU A 62 -9.38 -1.10 -6.99
CA LEU A 62 -8.50 -0.31 -7.86
C LEU A 62 -7.61 -1.22 -8.72
N VAL A 63 -7.10 -2.31 -8.17
CA VAL A 63 -6.33 -3.30 -8.92
C VAL A 63 -7.19 -3.93 -10.00
N VAL A 64 -8.41 -4.31 -9.69
CA VAL A 64 -9.33 -4.89 -10.68
C VAL A 64 -9.62 -3.90 -11.81
N GLU A 65 -9.90 -2.64 -11.49
CA GLU A 65 -10.13 -1.60 -12.50
C GLU A 65 -8.88 -1.36 -13.36
N ALA A 66 -7.71 -1.29 -12.75
CA ALA A 66 -6.46 -1.12 -13.47
C ALA A 66 -6.21 -2.28 -14.45
N LYS A 67 -6.47 -3.51 -14.05
CA LYS A 67 -6.32 -4.67 -14.92
C LYS A 67 -7.28 -4.62 -16.10
N LYS A 68 -8.51 -4.16 -15.91
CA LYS A 68 -9.46 -3.97 -17.01
C LYS A 68 -8.96 -2.97 -18.04
N LEU A 69 -8.14 -2.03 -17.65
CA LEU A 69 -7.54 -1.03 -18.53
C LEU A 69 -6.12 -1.43 -18.99
N ASN A 70 -5.78 -2.70 -18.88
CA ASN A 70 -4.51 -3.28 -19.31
C ASN A 70 -3.28 -2.74 -18.57
N PHE A 71 -3.45 -2.34 -17.32
CA PHE A 71 -2.31 -1.99 -16.47
C PHE A 71 -1.50 -3.24 -16.12
N GLU A 72 -0.20 -3.07 -16.07
CA GLU A 72 0.68 -4.01 -15.43
C GLU A 72 0.66 -3.75 -13.92
N ILE A 73 0.39 -4.79 -13.14
CA ILE A 73 0.35 -4.71 -11.68
C ILE A 73 1.66 -5.24 -11.12
N ARG A 74 2.38 -4.39 -10.43
CA ARG A 74 3.63 -4.76 -9.76
C ARG A 74 3.41 -4.70 -8.25
N LEU A 75 3.77 -5.77 -7.59
CA LEU A 75 3.70 -5.85 -6.13
C LEU A 75 5.11 -5.96 -5.56
N ILE A 76 5.44 -5.02 -4.69
CA ILE A 76 6.67 -5.09 -3.90
C ILE A 76 6.24 -5.24 -2.45
N TYR A 77 6.50 -6.40 -1.88
CA TYR A 77 6.08 -6.72 -0.52
C TYR A 77 7.31 -7.03 0.34
N ILE A 78 7.54 -6.16 1.32
CA ILE A 78 8.64 -6.35 2.25
C ILE A 78 8.07 -6.97 3.51
N ILE A 79 8.46 -8.21 3.77
CA ILE A 79 8.02 -8.94 4.95
C ILE A 79 9.11 -8.93 6.02
N LEU A 80 8.70 -8.69 7.26
CA LEU A 80 9.55 -8.89 8.43
C LEU A 80 9.22 -10.24 9.06
N ASN A 81 10.19 -10.83 9.74
CA ASN A 81 10.01 -12.15 10.32
C ASN A 81 8.94 -12.23 11.41
N SER A 82 8.59 -11.10 12.01
CA SER A 82 7.60 -11.08 13.07
C SER A 82 6.99 -9.68 13.25
N ALA A 83 5.85 -9.64 13.91
CA ALA A 83 5.23 -8.38 14.31
C ALA A 83 6.10 -7.60 15.31
N GLU A 84 6.88 -8.28 16.12
CA GLU A 84 7.80 -7.68 17.07
C GLU A 84 8.84 -6.80 16.41
N LEU A 85 9.37 -7.21 15.25
CA LEU A 85 10.29 -6.39 14.49
C LEU A 85 9.62 -5.11 13.98
N ASN A 86 8.36 -5.18 13.59
CA ASN A 86 7.59 -4.00 13.22
C ASN A 86 7.43 -3.04 14.41
N ILE A 87 7.14 -3.59 15.57
CA ILE A 87 7.00 -2.82 16.82
C ILE A 87 8.30 -2.09 17.16
N GLU A 88 9.42 -2.77 17.09
CA GLU A 88 10.73 -2.17 17.33
C GLU A 88 11.02 -1.03 16.37
N ARG A 89 10.71 -1.22 15.09
CA ARG A 89 10.91 -0.17 14.09
C ARG A 89 10.06 1.05 14.34
N VAL A 90 8.80 0.85 14.76
CA VAL A 90 7.93 1.97 15.13
C VAL A 90 8.49 2.69 16.35
N ARG A 91 8.96 1.97 17.36
CA ARG A 91 9.61 2.57 18.54
C ARG A 91 10.81 3.43 18.15
N MET A 92 11.64 2.93 17.24
CA MET A 92 12.80 3.69 16.76
C MET A 92 12.37 4.96 16.03
N ARG A 93 11.32 4.90 15.22
CA ARG A 93 10.77 6.09 14.56
C ARG A 93 10.25 7.12 15.54
N VAL A 94 9.54 6.67 16.57
CA VAL A 94 9.03 7.55 17.63
C VAL A 94 10.18 8.24 18.33
N ALA A 95 11.24 7.52 18.62
CA ALA A 95 12.45 8.09 19.23
C ALA A 95 13.11 9.16 18.35
N THR A 96 12.91 9.11 17.04
CA THR A 96 13.44 10.09 16.08
C THR A 96 12.40 11.10 15.61
N GLY A 97 11.24 11.19 16.28
CA GLY A 97 10.22 12.18 15.99
C GLY A 97 9.05 11.71 15.14
N GLY A 98 8.92 10.40 14.90
CA GLY A 98 7.80 9.83 14.16
C GLY A 98 6.55 9.66 15.02
N HIS A 99 5.44 9.30 14.39
CA HIS A 99 4.16 9.07 15.05
C HIS A 99 4.12 7.74 15.80
N ALA A 100 3.59 7.77 17.02
CA ALA A 100 3.35 6.56 17.77
C ALA A 100 2.14 5.80 17.21
N VAL A 101 2.28 4.47 17.13
CA VAL A 101 1.19 3.57 16.76
C VAL A 101 1.02 2.54 17.88
N PRO A 102 -0.21 2.28 18.37
CA PRO A 102 -0.44 1.26 19.40
C PRO A 102 0.06 -0.12 18.95
N GLU A 103 0.71 -0.85 19.86
CA GLU A 103 1.26 -2.18 19.53
C GLU A 103 0.22 -3.14 19.00
N GLU A 104 -1.00 -3.13 19.57
CA GLU A 104 -2.10 -3.95 19.08
C GLU A 104 -2.43 -3.71 17.62
N LYS A 105 -2.40 -2.46 17.20
CA LYS A 105 -2.62 -2.11 15.79
C LYS A 105 -1.51 -2.64 14.90
N ILE A 106 -0.27 -2.58 15.37
CA ILE A 106 0.87 -3.11 14.62
C ILE A 106 0.71 -4.61 14.42
N ARG A 107 0.40 -5.35 15.48
CA ARG A 107 0.19 -6.79 15.43
C ARG A 107 -0.97 -7.18 14.54
N SER A 108 -2.10 -6.49 14.70
CA SER A 108 -3.31 -6.72 13.92
C SER A 108 -3.08 -6.44 12.43
N ARG A 109 -2.40 -5.35 12.11
CA ARG A 109 -2.08 -4.98 10.73
C ARG A 109 -1.11 -5.98 10.09
N TYR A 110 -0.12 -6.45 10.84
CA TYR A 110 0.81 -7.47 10.38
C TYR A 110 0.06 -8.74 9.95
N LYS A 111 -0.80 -9.25 10.83
CA LYS A 111 -1.61 -10.43 10.54
C LYS A 111 -2.52 -10.22 9.34
N ARG A 112 -3.28 -9.12 9.32
CA ARG A 112 -4.22 -8.83 8.23
C ARG A 112 -3.51 -8.59 6.91
N SER A 113 -2.33 -8.00 6.93
CA SER A 113 -1.52 -7.82 5.73
C SER A 113 -1.12 -9.17 5.13
N LEU A 114 -0.72 -10.12 5.97
CA LEU A 114 -0.42 -11.48 5.49
C LEU A 114 -1.66 -12.17 4.92
N GLU A 115 -2.83 -11.92 5.48
CA GLU A 115 -4.09 -12.46 4.97
C GLU A 115 -4.48 -11.86 3.60
N GLN A 116 -4.13 -10.60 3.34
CA GLN A 116 -4.38 -9.94 2.06
C GLN A 116 -3.40 -10.37 0.97
N LEU A 117 -2.20 -10.73 1.35
CA LEU A 117 -1.10 -10.99 0.42
C LEU A 117 -1.43 -12.02 -0.68
N PRO A 118 -2.06 -13.17 -0.40
CA PRO A 118 -2.35 -14.15 -1.45
C PRO A 118 -3.19 -13.59 -2.60
N TRP A 119 -4.19 -12.77 -2.30
CA TRP A 119 -5.01 -12.16 -3.33
C TRP A 119 -4.17 -11.24 -4.23
N PHE A 120 -3.36 -10.36 -3.65
CA PHE A 120 -2.53 -9.43 -4.41
C PHE A 120 -1.44 -10.15 -5.20
N LEU A 121 -0.87 -11.22 -4.65
CA LEU A 121 0.09 -12.05 -5.38
C LEU A 121 -0.54 -12.71 -6.60
N ASN A 122 -1.77 -13.16 -6.47
CA ASN A 122 -2.51 -13.77 -7.57
C ASN A 122 -2.81 -12.76 -8.68
N GLU A 123 -3.09 -11.52 -8.33
CA GLU A 123 -3.42 -10.47 -9.29
C GLU A 123 -2.20 -9.78 -9.88
N ALA A 124 -1.06 -9.80 -9.20
CA ALA A 124 0.16 -9.17 -9.68
C ALA A 124 0.72 -9.90 -10.91
N ASP A 125 1.21 -9.12 -11.84
CA ASP A 125 1.87 -9.68 -13.01
C ASP A 125 3.23 -10.26 -12.62
N ARG A 126 3.56 -11.40 -13.20
CA ARG A 126 4.85 -12.04 -12.94
C ARG A 126 5.95 -11.32 -13.70
N PRO A 127 7.14 -11.21 -13.10
CA PRO A 127 8.28 -10.67 -13.83
C PRO A 127 8.48 -11.49 -15.10
N GLN A 128 8.68 -10.82 -16.20
CA GLN A 128 9.07 -11.50 -17.42
C GLN A 128 10.56 -11.85 -17.33
N ASP A 129 10.84 -13.10 -17.51
CA ASP A 129 12.24 -13.58 -17.57
C ASP A 129 12.96 -13.07 -18.82
#